data_16abd750ff7cf9a59dc13a9a5816324c
#
_entry.id   16abd750ff7cf9a59dc13a9a5816324c
#
_cell.length_a   1.000
_cell.length_b   1.000
_cell.length_c   1.000
_cell.angle_alpha   90.00
_cell.angle_beta   90.00
_cell.angle_gamma   90.00
#
_symmetry.space_group_name_H-M   'P 1'
#
loop_
_entity.id
_entity.type
_entity.pdbx_description
1 polymer ?
#
loop_
_entity_poly.entity_id
_entity_poly.type
_entity_poly.pdbx_seq_one_letter_code
_entity_poly.pdbx_strand_id
1 'polypeptide(L)'
;MLFRSEALEFFSIKVQDGPLTSRLQKIREGDIILVGRKATGTLITGNLIPGKRLLLLSTGTGLAPFASLIKDPDVYENYETIVLAHGCRQVSELAYGEHLVDGLRNHEFFGPLIRDKLVYYPTVTREPFRNRGRITDLIASNQMFDDIGQPGLDIETDRIMLCGSPAMLEELPAIFTARGFVEGNHSQPGHFVIEKAFVER
;
A
#
# COMPACT_ATOMS: atom_id res chain seq x y z
N MET A 1 4.16 9.45 20.74
CA MET A 1 3.82 10.84 20.35
C MET A 1 3.01 10.78 19.07
N LEU A 2 1.71 10.95 19.13
CA LEU A 2 0.84 10.92 17.95
C LEU A 2 1.13 12.16 17.10
N PHE A 3 1.65 11.98 15.89
CA PHE A 3 1.71 13.03 14.88
C PHE A 3 0.27 13.35 14.44
N ARG A 4 -0.35 14.32 15.07
CA ARG A 4 -1.59 14.90 14.58
C ARG A 4 -1.22 15.86 13.46
N SER A 5 -1.37 15.43 12.23
CA SER A 5 -1.37 16.35 11.10
C SER A 5 -2.60 17.26 11.20
N GLU A 6 -2.41 18.55 11.10
CA GLU A 6 -3.51 19.52 11.00
C GLU A 6 -4.14 19.52 9.60
N ALA A 7 -3.58 18.76 8.67
CA ALA A 7 -4.01 18.62 7.29
C ALA A 7 -4.36 17.17 6.95
N LEU A 8 -5.37 16.99 6.11
CA LEU A 8 -5.72 15.72 5.49
C LEU A 8 -5.24 15.74 4.03
N GLU A 9 -4.55 14.69 3.62
CA GLU A 9 -4.11 14.49 2.26
C GLU A 9 -4.96 13.41 1.59
N PHE A 10 -5.46 13.69 0.38
CA PHE A 10 -6.26 12.76 -0.40
C PHE A 10 -5.57 12.46 -1.73
N PHE A 11 -5.35 11.18 -2.01
CA PHE A 11 -4.85 10.71 -3.29
C PHE A 11 -5.99 10.15 -4.13
N SER A 12 -6.26 10.76 -5.28
CA SER A 12 -7.41 10.44 -6.13
C SER A 12 -7.04 10.54 -7.61
N ILE A 13 -7.58 9.61 -8.43
CA ILE A 13 -7.52 9.73 -9.90
C ILE A 13 -8.66 10.62 -10.41
N LYS A 14 -8.42 11.25 -11.57
CA LYS A 14 -9.47 11.97 -12.29
C LYS A 14 -10.26 10.99 -13.16
N VAL A 15 -11.48 10.66 -12.72
CA VAL A 15 -12.44 9.92 -13.54
C VAL A 15 -13.42 10.92 -14.14
N GLN A 16 -13.50 10.99 -15.46
CA GLN A 16 -14.24 12.05 -16.16
C GLN A 16 -15.71 12.09 -15.74
N ASP A 17 -16.37 10.97 -15.65
CA ASP A 17 -17.80 10.83 -15.28
C ASP A 17 -17.99 10.22 -13.89
N GLY A 18 -16.93 10.17 -13.08
CA GLY A 18 -17.00 9.66 -11.71
C GLY A 18 -17.85 10.55 -10.80
N PRO A 19 -18.79 10.02 -9.99
CA PRO A 19 -19.73 10.82 -9.21
C PRO A 19 -19.04 11.76 -8.20
N LEU A 20 -17.87 11.37 -7.68
CA LEU A 20 -17.08 12.15 -6.73
C LEU A 20 -15.88 12.82 -7.40
N THR A 21 -15.06 12.06 -8.12
CA THR A 21 -13.78 12.53 -8.64
C THR A 21 -13.93 13.56 -9.76
N SER A 22 -15.03 13.54 -10.54
CA SER A 22 -15.37 14.57 -11.51
C SER A 22 -15.61 15.95 -10.87
N ARG A 23 -16.00 15.97 -9.59
CA ARG A 23 -16.19 17.20 -8.80
C ARG A 23 -14.91 17.59 -8.07
N LEU A 24 -14.24 16.64 -7.42
CA LEU A 24 -13.00 16.88 -6.69
C LEU A 24 -11.89 17.47 -7.58
N GLN A 25 -11.80 17.06 -8.85
CA GLN A 25 -10.82 17.61 -9.79
C GLN A 25 -11.00 19.12 -10.09
N LYS A 26 -12.14 19.71 -9.70
CA LYS A 26 -12.47 21.13 -9.96
C LYS A 26 -12.24 22.00 -8.73
N ILE A 27 -11.98 21.43 -7.56
CA ILE A 27 -11.74 22.21 -6.34
C ILE A 27 -10.47 23.07 -6.49
N ARG A 28 -10.48 24.21 -5.83
CA ARG A 28 -9.39 25.18 -5.81
C ARG A 28 -9.05 25.53 -4.37
N GLU A 29 -7.90 26.13 -4.19
CA GLU A 29 -7.52 26.68 -2.89
C GLU A 29 -8.58 27.65 -2.38
N GLY A 30 -8.97 27.48 -1.11
CA GLY A 30 -10.06 28.23 -0.48
C GLY A 30 -11.45 27.57 -0.57
N ASP A 31 -11.63 26.53 -1.39
CA ASP A 31 -12.90 25.78 -1.44
C ASP A 31 -13.09 24.95 -0.17
N ILE A 32 -14.34 24.85 0.27
CA ILE A 32 -14.73 24.06 1.44
C ILE A 32 -15.22 22.67 0.99
N ILE A 33 -14.65 21.62 1.59
CA ILE A 33 -15.10 20.23 1.41
C ILE A 33 -15.61 19.66 2.73
N LEU A 34 -16.61 18.79 2.66
CA LEU A 34 -17.13 18.07 3.82
C LEU A 34 -16.43 16.72 3.93
N VAL A 35 -15.84 16.47 5.10
CA VAL A 35 -15.20 15.19 5.42
C VAL A 35 -15.97 14.51 6.54
N GLY A 36 -16.30 13.22 6.37
CA GLY A 36 -16.96 12.43 7.40
C GLY A 36 -16.06 12.29 8.64
N ARG A 37 -16.65 12.41 9.83
CA ARG A 37 -15.92 12.28 11.10
C ARG A 37 -15.45 10.86 11.41
N LYS A 38 -16.19 9.85 10.89
CA LYS A 38 -15.88 8.43 11.13
C LYS A 38 -14.93 7.95 10.06
N ALA A 39 -13.73 7.56 10.47
CA ALA A 39 -12.82 6.80 9.62
C ALA A 39 -13.44 5.43 9.32
N THR A 40 -13.39 5.02 8.06
CA THR A 40 -13.82 3.69 7.59
C THR A 40 -12.66 3.09 6.81
N GLY A 41 -12.48 1.80 6.92
CA GLY A 41 -11.39 1.09 6.24
C GLY A 41 -11.02 -0.16 7.02
N THR A 42 -10.39 -1.10 6.34
CA THR A 42 -10.01 -2.41 6.88
C THR A 42 -8.50 -2.60 7.00
N LEU A 43 -7.71 -1.72 6.36
CA LEU A 43 -6.25 -1.79 6.37
C LEU A 43 -5.67 -1.15 7.63
N ILE A 44 -5.85 -1.82 8.75
CA ILE A 44 -5.25 -1.48 10.03
C ILE A 44 -4.41 -2.66 10.53
N THR A 45 -3.28 -2.38 11.16
CA THR A 45 -2.35 -3.41 11.67
C THR A 45 -2.99 -4.33 12.70
N GLY A 46 -3.99 -3.84 13.46
CA GLY A 46 -4.76 -4.63 14.42
C GLY A 46 -5.60 -5.77 13.82
N ASN A 47 -5.81 -5.79 12.51
CA ASN A 47 -6.47 -6.89 11.80
C ASN A 47 -5.48 -7.99 11.37
N LEU A 48 -4.18 -7.82 11.64
CA LEU A 48 -3.13 -8.78 11.39
C LEU A 48 -2.65 -9.43 12.70
N ILE A 49 -2.36 -10.72 12.66
CA ILE A 49 -1.64 -11.37 13.74
C ILE A 49 -0.18 -10.88 13.78
N PRO A 50 0.57 -11.03 14.88
CA PRO A 50 1.97 -10.61 14.96
C PRO A 50 2.83 -11.24 13.85
N GLY A 51 3.80 -10.49 13.33
CA GLY A 51 4.73 -10.92 12.29
C GLY A 51 5.99 -10.05 12.28
N LYS A 52 6.94 -10.37 11.40
CA LYS A 52 8.22 -9.65 11.32
C LYS A 52 8.34 -8.78 10.07
N ARG A 53 7.81 -9.25 8.94
CA ARG A 53 7.84 -8.52 7.67
C ARG A 53 6.43 -8.14 7.24
N LEU A 54 6.22 -6.87 6.93
CA LEU A 54 4.95 -6.35 6.43
C LEU A 54 5.06 -6.07 4.93
N LEU A 55 4.23 -6.76 4.14
CA LEU A 55 4.11 -6.55 2.71
C LEU A 55 2.89 -5.67 2.41
N LEU A 56 3.11 -4.48 1.89
CA LEU A 56 2.08 -3.52 1.48
C LEU A 56 2.00 -3.56 -0.05
N LEU A 57 1.01 -4.27 -0.60
CA LEU A 57 0.91 -4.55 -2.03
C LEU A 57 -0.18 -3.70 -2.66
N SER A 58 0.21 -2.79 -3.56
CA SER A 58 -0.69 -1.82 -4.17
C SER A 58 -0.61 -1.74 -5.68
N THR A 59 -1.72 -1.40 -6.32
CA THR A 59 -1.73 -0.94 -7.72
C THR A 59 -2.42 0.42 -7.83
N GLY A 60 -1.82 1.32 -8.63
CA GLY A 60 -2.38 2.65 -8.86
C GLY A 60 -2.66 3.41 -7.56
N THR A 61 -3.90 3.91 -7.41
CA THR A 61 -4.32 4.66 -6.21
C THR A 61 -4.47 3.80 -4.95
N GLY A 62 -4.38 2.48 -5.05
CA GLY A 62 -4.28 1.60 -3.88
C GLY A 62 -3.07 1.89 -2.99
N LEU A 63 -2.14 2.73 -3.44
CA LEU A 63 -1.06 3.27 -2.63
C LEU A 63 -1.57 4.16 -1.47
N ALA A 64 -2.73 4.80 -1.60
CA ALA A 64 -3.20 5.82 -0.65
C ALA A 64 -3.27 5.35 0.82
N PRO A 65 -3.89 4.20 1.16
CA PRO A 65 -3.89 3.74 2.55
C PRO A 65 -2.48 3.41 3.05
N PHE A 66 -1.60 2.91 2.19
CA PHE A 66 -0.22 2.61 2.55
C PHE A 66 0.63 3.86 2.74
N ALA A 67 0.33 4.94 2.03
CA ALA A 67 0.94 6.25 2.27
C ALA A 67 0.67 6.77 3.69
N SER A 68 -0.46 6.39 4.30
CA SER A 68 -0.74 6.68 5.71
C SER A 68 0.05 5.76 6.64
N LEU A 69 0.07 4.45 6.36
CA LEU A 69 0.76 3.46 7.19
C LEU A 69 2.28 3.69 7.28
N ILE A 70 2.93 4.00 6.16
CA ILE A 70 4.39 4.24 6.15
C ILE A 70 4.80 5.58 6.79
N LYS A 71 3.83 6.43 7.17
CA LYS A 71 4.04 7.63 7.97
C LYS A 71 3.87 7.37 9.48
N ASP A 72 3.37 6.19 9.86
CA ASP A 72 3.09 5.83 11.24
C ASP A 72 4.32 5.17 11.90
N PRO A 73 4.90 5.78 12.94
CA PRO A 73 6.04 5.20 13.66
C PRO A 73 5.77 3.81 14.22
N ASP A 74 4.54 3.55 14.69
CA ASP A 74 4.17 2.28 15.33
C ASP A 74 4.33 1.10 14.36
N VAL A 75 4.20 1.34 13.05
CA VAL A 75 4.44 0.32 12.01
C VAL A 75 5.91 -0.13 12.03
N TYR A 76 6.84 0.80 12.22
CA TYR A 76 8.27 0.49 12.27
C TYR A 76 8.72 -0.11 13.60
N GLU A 77 7.95 0.09 14.68
CA GLU A 77 8.20 -0.57 15.95
C GLU A 77 7.76 -2.05 15.90
N ASN A 78 6.67 -2.33 15.20
CA ASN A 78 6.07 -3.67 15.13
C ASN A 78 6.69 -4.59 14.08
N TYR A 79 7.37 -4.05 13.05
CA TYR A 79 7.94 -4.85 11.97
C TYR A 79 9.43 -4.58 11.80
N GLU A 80 10.18 -5.65 11.50
CA GLU A 80 11.61 -5.59 11.20
C GLU A 80 11.86 -5.05 9.79
N THR A 81 10.98 -5.41 8.85
CA THR A 81 11.04 -4.99 7.44
C THR A 81 9.66 -4.67 6.91
N ILE A 82 9.54 -3.58 6.14
CA ILE A 82 8.32 -3.17 5.46
C ILE A 82 8.63 -3.10 3.97
N VAL A 83 7.91 -3.86 3.16
CA VAL A 83 8.03 -3.84 1.70
C VAL A 83 6.81 -3.17 1.12
N LEU A 84 6.99 -1.99 0.53
CA LEU A 84 5.94 -1.28 -0.20
C LEU A 84 6.08 -1.57 -1.70
N ALA A 85 5.27 -2.48 -2.22
CA ALA A 85 5.18 -2.74 -3.66
C ALA A 85 4.10 -1.86 -4.30
N HIS A 86 4.48 -1.10 -5.33
CA HIS A 86 3.60 -0.20 -6.05
C HIS A 86 3.62 -0.49 -7.55
N GLY A 87 2.57 -1.16 -8.04
CA GLY A 87 2.42 -1.52 -9.45
C GLY A 87 1.61 -0.47 -10.22
N CYS A 88 2.17 0.03 -11.31
CA CYS A 88 1.52 0.97 -12.22
C CYS A 88 1.58 0.49 -13.67
N ARG A 89 0.88 1.18 -14.57
CA ARG A 89 0.96 0.89 -16.00
C ARG A 89 2.16 1.58 -16.63
N GLN A 90 2.43 2.83 -16.25
CA GLN A 90 3.47 3.70 -16.80
C GLN A 90 4.34 4.27 -15.67
N VAL A 91 5.58 4.63 -16.00
CA VAL A 91 6.54 5.23 -15.05
C VAL A 91 6.02 6.55 -14.47
N SER A 92 5.34 7.36 -15.29
CA SER A 92 4.78 8.63 -14.84
C SER A 92 3.76 8.50 -13.70
N GLU A 93 3.10 7.34 -13.57
CA GLU A 93 2.14 7.07 -12.50
C GLU A 93 2.82 6.76 -11.15
N LEU A 94 4.13 6.49 -11.14
CA LEU A 94 4.91 6.23 -9.93
C LEU A 94 5.32 7.50 -9.19
N ALA A 95 5.27 8.67 -9.83
CA ALA A 95 5.86 9.91 -9.33
C ALA A 95 5.43 10.28 -7.90
N TYR A 96 4.15 10.08 -7.56
CA TYR A 96 3.68 10.34 -6.20
C TYR A 96 4.32 9.41 -5.17
N GLY A 97 4.39 8.11 -5.46
CA GLY A 97 5.00 7.11 -4.57
C GLY A 97 6.49 7.34 -4.37
N GLU A 98 7.22 7.66 -5.44
CA GLU A 98 8.64 7.98 -5.39
C GLU A 98 8.88 9.23 -4.54
N HIS A 99 8.14 10.32 -4.82
CA HIS A 99 8.26 11.57 -4.05
C HIS A 99 7.95 11.36 -2.56
N LEU A 100 6.90 10.60 -2.24
CA LEU A 100 6.52 10.28 -0.86
C LEU A 100 7.64 9.54 -0.12
N VAL A 101 8.15 8.46 -0.71
CA VAL A 101 9.19 7.64 -0.08
C VAL A 101 10.50 8.42 0.07
N ASP A 102 10.89 9.20 -0.93
CA ASP A 102 12.08 10.04 -0.86
C ASP A 102 11.93 11.14 0.20
N GLY A 103 10.77 11.76 0.30
CA GLY A 103 10.47 12.73 1.36
C GLY A 103 10.59 12.13 2.75
N LEU A 104 10.07 10.92 2.96
CA LEU A 104 10.16 10.22 4.23
C LEU A 104 11.59 9.81 4.57
N ARG A 105 12.37 9.32 3.61
CA ARG A 105 13.78 8.94 3.79
C ARG A 105 14.67 10.13 4.17
N ASN A 106 14.31 11.33 3.71
CA ASN A 106 15.01 12.57 3.99
C ASN A 106 14.45 13.33 5.21
N HIS A 107 13.45 12.78 5.89
CA HIS A 107 12.88 13.40 7.07
C HIS A 107 13.90 13.40 8.22
N GLU A 108 14.05 14.55 8.89
CA GLU A 108 15.08 14.78 9.92
C GLU A 108 15.09 13.73 11.03
N PHE A 109 13.92 13.38 11.56
CA PHE A 109 13.77 12.47 12.70
C PHE A 109 13.49 11.02 12.29
N PHE A 110 12.72 10.79 11.22
CA PHE A 110 12.32 9.44 10.79
C PHE A 110 13.19 8.85 9.70
N GLY A 111 13.91 9.68 8.97
CA GLY A 111 14.70 9.25 7.82
C GLY A 111 15.61 8.05 8.10
N PRO A 112 16.37 8.01 9.21
CA PRO A 112 17.20 6.86 9.55
C PRO A 112 16.39 5.56 9.64
N LEU A 113 15.32 5.56 10.45
CA LEU A 113 14.46 4.41 10.67
C LEU A 113 13.81 3.90 9.36
N ILE A 114 13.37 4.83 8.51
CA ILE A 114 12.73 4.51 7.24
C ILE A 114 13.74 3.92 6.26
N ARG A 115 14.97 4.47 6.18
CA ARG A 115 16.03 3.93 5.31
C ARG A 115 16.41 2.50 5.68
N ASP A 116 16.40 2.17 6.96
CA ASP A 116 16.78 0.86 7.44
C ASP A 116 15.69 -0.21 7.24
N LYS A 117 14.41 0.18 7.34
CA LYS A 117 13.30 -0.78 7.38
C LYS A 117 12.38 -0.76 6.17
N LEU A 118 12.26 0.36 5.43
CA LEU A 118 11.35 0.49 4.30
C LEU A 118 12.02 0.19 2.97
N VAL A 119 11.60 -0.89 2.34
CA VAL A 119 11.95 -1.25 0.97
C VAL A 119 10.81 -0.81 0.05
N TYR A 120 11.08 0.11 -0.86
CA TYR A 120 10.12 0.52 -1.89
C TYR A 120 10.41 -0.22 -3.20
N TYR A 121 9.42 -0.98 -3.67
CA TYR A 121 9.48 -1.77 -4.90
C TYR A 121 8.44 -1.27 -5.91
N PRO A 122 8.77 -0.23 -6.71
CA PRO A 122 7.92 0.20 -7.82
C PRO A 122 8.06 -0.78 -8.99
N THR A 123 6.95 -1.12 -9.65
CA THR A 123 6.94 -1.94 -10.87
C THR A 123 6.00 -1.37 -11.92
N VAL A 124 6.32 -1.58 -13.20
CA VAL A 124 5.56 -1.06 -14.35
C VAL A 124 5.23 -2.18 -15.33
N THR A 125 4.05 -2.13 -15.94
CA THR A 125 3.59 -3.21 -16.81
C THR A 125 3.64 -2.89 -18.31
N ARG A 126 3.60 -1.61 -18.71
CA ARG A 126 3.39 -1.23 -20.13
C ARG A 126 4.60 -0.61 -20.84
N GLU A 127 5.67 -0.33 -20.09
CA GLU A 127 6.88 0.25 -20.67
C GLU A 127 8.14 -0.32 -19.99
N PRO A 128 9.34 -0.11 -20.55
CA PRO A 128 10.59 -0.52 -19.92
C PRO A 128 10.82 0.19 -18.59
N PHE A 129 11.17 -0.58 -17.57
CA PHE A 129 11.51 -0.07 -16.24
C PHE A 129 12.41 -1.07 -15.52
N ARG A 130 13.11 -0.66 -14.47
CA ARG A 130 14.00 -1.54 -13.68
C ARG A 130 13.29 -2.79 -13.15
N ASN A 131 12.07 -2.64 -12.62
CA ASN A 131 11.21 -3.75 -12.22
C ASN A 131 10.00 -3.77 -13.15
N ARG A 132 9.83 -4.82 -13.92
CA ARG A 132 8.77 -4.91 -14.91
C ARG A 132 7.92 -6.15 -14.67
N GLY A 133 6.60 -5.96 -14.55
CA GLY A 133 5.64 -7.05 -14.41
C GLY A 133 4.48 -6.68 -13.50
N ARG A 134 3.49 -7.56 -13.47
CA ARG A 134 2.39 -7.48 -12.50
C ARG A 134 2.88 -7.96 -11.14
N ILE A 135 2.45 -7.31 -10.06
CA ILE A 135 2.82 -7.73 -8.69
C ILE A 135 2.44 -9.21 -8.45
N THR A 136 1.30 -9.66 -8.99
CA THR A 136 0.85 -11.05 -8.90
C THR A 136 1.87 -12.03 -9.49
N ASP A 137 2.39 -11.73 -10.68
CA ASP A 137 3.35 -12.59 -11.37
C ASP A 137 4.72 -12.56 -10.67
N LEU A 138 5.14 -11.37 -10.21
CA LEU A 138 6.41 -11.16 -9.51
C LEU A 138 6.45 -11.87 -8.14
N ILE A 139 5.31 -11.94 -7.44
CA ILE A 139 5.19 -12.71 -6.19
C ILE A 139 5.09 -14.21 -6.47
N ALA A 140 4.29 -14.62 -7.46
CA ALA A 140 4.13 -16.03 -7.81
C ALA A 140 5.44 -16.68 -8.24
N SER A 141 6.28 -15.97 -9.00
CA SER A 141 7.60 -16.40 -9.47
C SER A 141 8.74 -16.21 -8.46
N ASN A 142 8.49 -15.59 -7.32
CA ASN A 142 9.47 -15.15 -6.33
C ASN A 142 10.38 -13.98 -6.78
N GLN A 143 10.23 -13.48 -8.00
CA GLN A 143 11.11 -12.46 -8.59
C GLN A 143 11.17 -11.18 -7.75
N MET A 144 10.04 -10.72 -7.18
CA MET A 144 10.03 -9.53 -6.33
C MET A 144 10.97 -9.68 -5.13
N PHE A 145 10.99 -10.84 -4.52
CA PHE A 145 11.83 -11.10 -3.35
C PHE A 145 13.31 -11.21 -3.73
N ASP A 146 13.61 -11.85 -4.85
CA ASP A 146 14.97 -11.95 -5.38
C ASP A 146 15.52 -10.56 -5.72
N ASP A 147 14.73 -9.70 -6.36
CA ASP A 147 15.10 -8.33 -6.74
C ASP A 147 15.46 -7.45 -5.53
N ILE A 148 14.81 -7.66 -4.38
CA ILE A 148 15.06 -6.90 -3.15
C ILE A 148 15.98 -7.61 -2.16
N GLY A 149 16.55 -8.77 -2.54
CA GLY A 149 17.46 -9.54 -1.69
C GLY A 149 16.81 -10.09 -0.41
N GLN A 150 15.50 -10.42 -0.48
CA GLN A 150 14.74 -10.93 0.65
C GLN A 150 14.33 -12.40 0.41
N PRO A 151 14.14 -13.20 1.47
CA PRO A 151 13.56 -14.53 1.34
C PRO A 151 12.14 -14.46 0.77
N GLY A 152 11.72 -15.53 0.08
CA GLY A 152 10.35 -15.69 -0.41
C GLY A 152 9.30 -15.60 0.69
N LEU A 153 8.01 -15.76 0.31
CA LEU A 153 6.90 -15.71 1.27
C LEU A 153 7.02 -16.79 2.35
N ASP A 154 6.90 -16.35 3.59
CA ASP A 154 6.93 -17.19 4.79
C ASP A 154 5.71 -16.88 5.68
N ILE A 155 4.85 -17.88 5.88
CA ILE A 155 3.62 -17.75 6.67
C ILE A 155 3.90 -17.39 8.15
N GLU A 156 5.03 -17.83 8.69
CA GLU A 156 5.39 -17.57 10.09
C GLU A 156 5.75 -16.09 10.32
N THR A 157 6.37 -15.47 9.35
CA THR A 157 6.95 -14.14 9.52
C THR A 157 6.24 -13.02 8.76
N ASP A 158 5.56 -13.35 7.65
CA ASP A 158 4.99 -12.34 6.76
C ASP A 158 3.56 -11.98 7.13
N ARG A 159 3.27 -10.68 7.04
CA ARG A 159 1.92 -10.12 7.12
C ARG A 159 1.69 -9.23 5.91
N ILE A 160 0.48 -9.25 5.37
CA ILE A 160 0.23 -8.71 4.03
C ILE A 160 -1.00 -7.81 4.06
N MET A 161 -0.91 -6.67 3.40
CA MET A 161 -2.04 -5.78 3.14
C MET A 161 -2.19 -5.55 1.65
N LEU A 162 -3.43 -5.63 1.15
CA LEU A 162 -3.76 -5.52 -0.27
C LEU A 162 -4.71 -4.36 -0.52
N CYS A 163 -4.35 -3.47 -1.44
CA CYS A 163 -5.24 -2.46 -1.96
C CYS A 163 -4.91 -2.16 -3.43
N GLY A 164 -5.89 -2.24 -4.32
CA GLY A 164 -5.64 -1.97 -5.73
C GLY A 164 -6.69 -2.51 -6.68
N SER A 165 -6.26 -2.92 -7.87
CA SER A 165 -7.15 -3.38 -8.94
C SER A 165 -7.92 -4.65 -8.57
N PRO A 166 -9.16 -4.82 -9.09
CA PRO A 166 -9.95 -6.03 -8.86
C PRO A 166 -9.19 -7.32 -9.17
N ALA A 167 -8.47 -7.36 -10.28
CA ALA A 167 -7.69 -8.54 -10.68
C ALA A 167 -6.60 -8.91 -9.64
N MET A 168 -5.88 -7.91 -9.10
CA MET A 168 -4.89 -8.17 -8.04
C MET A 168 -5.56 -8.68 -6.76
N LEU A 169 -6.72 -8.10 -6.40
CA LEU A 169 -7.48 -8.48 -5.21
C LEU A 169 -8.18 -9.84 -5.34
N GLU A 170 -8.27 -10.40 -6.53
CA GLU A 170 -8.73 -11.76 -6.79
C GLU A 170 -7.56 -12.77 -6.78
N GLU A 171 -6.49 -12.45 -7.51
CA GLU A 171 -5.38 -13.38 -7.76
C GLU A 171 -4.47 -13.57 -6.53
N LEU A 172 -4.07 -12.49 -5.84
CA LEU A 172 -3.14 -12.60 -4.70
C LEU A 172 -3.73 -13.35 -3.50
N PRO A 173 -4.98 -13.13 -3.08
CA PRO A 173 -5.59 -13.92 -2.01
C PRO A 173 -5.64 -15.42 -2.33
N ALA A 174 -5.89 -15.80 -3.58
CA ALA A 174 -5.85 -17.18 -4.00
C ALA A 174 -4.45 -17.79 -3.83
N ILE A 175 -3.40 -17.05 -4.24
CA ILE A 175 -2.00 -17.47 -4.06
C ILE A 175 -1.66 -17.62 -2.57
N PHE A 176 -2.08 -16.67 -1.72
CA PHE A 176 -1.79 -16.70 -0.28
C PHE A 176 -2.54 -17.82 0.42
N THR A 177 -3.83 -18.00 0.13
CA THR A 177 -4.64 -19.07 0.70
C THR A 177 -4.09 -20.45 0.31
N ALA A 178 -3.65 -20.63 -0.92
CA ALA A 178 -3.01 -21.90 -1.36
C ALA A 178 -1.69 -22.20 -0.60
N ARG A 179 -1.06 -21.17 0.00
CA ARG A 179 0.14 -21.28 0.84
C ARG A 179 -0.18 -21.30 2.35
N GLY A 180 -1.47 -21.40 2.71
CA GLY A 180 -1.92 -21.51 4.10
C GLY A 180 -2.16 -20.18 4.82
N PHE A 181 -1.96 -19.01 4.17
CA PHE A 181 -2.28 -17.73 4.77
C PHE A 181 -3.79 -17.56 4.91
N VAL A 182 -4.24 -16.97 6.01
CA VAL A 182 -5.65 -16.75 6.35
C VAL A 182 -5.96 -15.27 6.29
N GLU A 183 -7.07 -14.90 5.64
CA GLU A 183 -7.57 -13.52 5.62
C GLU A 183 -8.06 -13.11 6.99
N GLY A 184 -7.63 -11.93 7.45
CA GLY A 184 -8.02 -11.33 8.71
C GLY A 184 -9.11 -10.28 8.54
N ASN A 185 -9.77 -9.98 9.65
CA ASN A 185 -10.74 -8.90 9.77
C ASN A 185 -10.74 -8.36 11.20
N HIS A 186 -11.60 -7.37 11.48
CA HIS A 186 -11.69 -6.74 12.79
C HIS A 186 -12.01 -7.72 13.94
N SER A 187 -12.79 -8.76 13.68
CA SER A 187 -13.20 -9.75 14.69
C SER A 187 -12.19 -10.87 14.86
N GLN A 188 -11.45 -11.18 13.82
CA GLN A 188 -10.48 -12.28 13.78
C GLN A 188 -9.27 -11.85 12.96
N PRO A 189 -8.19 -11.38 13.59
CA PRO A 189 -6.94 -11.07 12.90
C PRO A 189 -6.38 -12.27 12.14
N GLY A 190 -5.76 -12.01 10.98
CA GLY A 190 -5.21 -13.02 10.11
C GLY A 190 -3.81 -12.69 9.59
N HIS A 191 -3.36 -13.43 8.59
CA HIS A 191 -2.06 -13.21 7.95
C HIS A 191 -2.10 -12.08 6.92
N PHE A 192 -3.26 -11.87 6.28
CA PHE A 192 -3.44 -10.81 5.31
C PHE A 192 -4.80 -10.14 5.42
N VAL A 193 -4.88 -8.89 4.98
CA VAL A 193 -6.13 -8.11 4.91
C VAL A 193 -6.27 -7.42 3.56
N ILE A 194 -7.51 -7.18 3.14
CA ILE A 194 -7.86 -6.62 1.85
C ILE A 194 -8.73 -5.38 2.04
N GLU A 195 -8.45 -4.33 1.28
CA GLU A 195 -9.38 -3.23 1.08
C GLU A 195 -9.79 -3.11 -0.38
N LYS A 196 -11.10 -3.20 -0.62
CA LYS A 196 -11.69 -3.01 -1.94
C LYS A 196 -11.94 -1.51 -2.16
N ALA A 197 -10.97 -0.81 -2.76
CA ALA A 197 -11.07 0.62 -3.04
C ALA A 197 -12.14 0.96 -4.09
N PHE A 198 -12.58 -0.03 -4.88
CA PHE A 198 -13.53 0.13 -5.99
C PHE A 198 -14.65 -0.92 -5.83
N VAL A 199 -15.65 -0.60 -5.02
CA VAL A 199 -16.89 -1.37 -5.02
C VAL A 199 -17.88 -0.63 -5.93
N GLU A 200 -18.06 -1.10 -7.15
CA GLU A 200 -19.25 -0.75 -7.93
C GLU A 200 -20.46 -1.33 -7.16
N ARG A 201 -21.34 -0.43 -6.72
CA ARG A 201 -22.65 -0.78 -6.17
C ARG A 201 -23.67 -0.74 -7.29
#